data_7a9ad4f3d5e25cbf5ceab58d5f471763
#
_entry.id   7a9ad4f3d5e25cbf5ceab58d5f471763
#
_cell.length_a   1.000
_cell.length_b   1.000
_cell.length_c   1.000
_cell.angle_alpha   90.00
_cell.angle_beta   90.00
_cell.angle_gamma   90.00
#
_symmetry.space_group_name_H-M   'P 1'
#
loop_
_entity.id
_entity.type
_entity.pdbx_description
1 polymer ?
#
loop_
_entity_poly.entity_id
_entity_poly.type
_entity_poly.pdbx_seq_one_letter_code
_entity_poly.pdbx_strand_id
1 'polypeptide(L)'
;MYLRKLAIVLSLAAVFPAAQWLMAQGRGGQAAEPARQPGRGGNAQRDLLYAAVPGRVDDIGFGGIGLVVFDAARNFRFVKRIPTWEYPAAQSPENVKGVGVSASLGMIYVSTIKRLAAWDLLTEKKVWEQTYDGECCDRMALSPDGRTMYVPSFEGMHWYVVDARTGDLIKKLPVPASAGAHNTIWSLDGSRVFMAGLRSNTMSIADPRTNTVVKTVGPFSASVRPFTVNGAGTLIYANVNDLLGFQIGDVNTGKVIHTVQVQGYGWSRERLTGHGCPSHGIALSPDEKEVWVTDGSNSSVHVFDNTVMPPRQVRSIKLRDEPFWLTWSANGKWVYASSGDIIDTSTRQVIAGLKDELGRDVQGEKAVEVIFQQGKLVKAVDQFGIGQVMPSSTTLGR
;
A
#
# COMPACT_ATOMS: atom_id res chain seq x y z
N MET A 1 20.88 -56.69 10.23
CA MET A 1 19.94 -57.80 9.97
C MET A 1 18.63 -57.16 9.53
N TYR A 2 18.33 -57.33 8.24
CA TYR A 2 17.05 -57.37 7.56
C TYR A 2 16.40 -56.05 7.14
N LEU A 3 15.85 -55.92 6.02
CA LEU A 3 15.77 -56.62 4.70
C LEU A 3 15.34 -55.58 3.66
N ARG A 4 16.01 -55.58 2.51
CA ARG A 4 15.65 -54.80 1.32
C ARG A 4 14.36 -55.39 0.71
N LYS A 5 13.42 -54.55 0.33
CA LYS A 5 12.40 -54.92 -0.68
C LYS A 5 12.55 -54.09 -1.93
N LEU A 6 12.91 -54.78 -2.98
CA LEU A 6 12.91 -54.33 -4.37
C LEU A 6 11.45 -54.21 -4.86
N ALA A 7 11.11 -53.08 -5.48
CA ALA A 7 9.90 -52.94 -6.25
C ALA A 7 10.25 -52.73 -7.72
N ILE A 8 9.82 -53.68 -8.54
CA ILE A 8 9.98 -53.72 -9.99
C ILE A 8 8.96 -52.78 -10.61
N VAL A 9 9.44 -51.85 -11.43
CA VAL A 9 8.58 -50.97 -12.27
C VAL A 9 8.43 -51.64 -13.64
N LEU A 10 7.23 -52.12 -13.97
CA LEU A 10 6.85 -52.52 -15.31
C LEU A 10 6.44 -51.30 -16.13
N SER A 11 7.18 -51.02 -17.18
CA SER A 11 6.85 -50.05 -18.22
C SER A 11 5.90 -50.68 -19.23
N LEU A 12 4.68 -50.18 -19.34
CA LEU A 12 3.74 -50.47 -20.45
C LEU A 12 3.90 -49.39 -21.51
N ALA A 13 4.39 -49.76 -22.66
CA ALA A 13 4.38 -48.97 -23.87
C ALA A 13 2.98 -49.04 -24.53
N ALA A 14 2.30 -47.92 -24.63
CA ALA A 14 1.05 -47.82 -25.38
C ALA A 14 1.35 -47.31 -26.79
N VAL A 15 1.03 -48.15 -27.76
CA VAL A 15 1.06 -47.88 -29.21
C VAL A 15 -0.20 -47.13 -29.59
N PHE A 16 -0.10 -45.94 -30.17
CA PHE A 16 -1.22 -45.24 -30.79
C PHE A 16 -1.24 -45.45 -32.29
N PRO A 17 -2.38 -45.76 -32.88
CA PRO A 17 -2.51 -45.85 -34.34
C PRO A 17 -2.73 -44.47 -34.97
N ALA A 18 -2.09 -44.25 -36.08
CA ALA A 18 -2.28 -43.09 -36.94
C ALA A 18 -3.71 -43.08 -37.53
N ALA A 19 -4.45 -42.03 -37.34
CA ALA A 19 -5.73 -41.79 -38.00
C ALA A 19 -5.65 -40.59 -38.94
N GLN A 20 -6.18 -40.81 -40.09
CA GLN A 20 -6.17 -40.07 -41.35
C GLN A 20 -6.65 -38.65 -41.27
N TRP A 21 -5.97 -37.77 -42.02
CA TRP A 21 -6.42 -36.45 -42.42
C TRP A 21 -7.60 -36.56 -43.39
N LEU A 22 -8.75 -35.98 -43.02
CA LEU A 22 -9.81 -35.63 -43.97
C LEU A 22 -9.87 -34.10 -44.08
N MET A 23 -9.62 -33.60 -45.26
CA MET A 23 -9.80 -32.21 -45.66
C MET A 23 -11.29 -31.85 -45.58
N ALA A 24 -11.65 -30.82 -44.78
CA ALA A 24 -12.90 -30.10 -44.93
C ALA A 24 -12.57 -28.63 -45.27
N GLN A 25 -12.82 -28.27 -46.49
CA GLN A 25 -12.81 -26.90 -46.99
C GLN A 25 -14.05 -26.15 -46.50
N GLY A 26 -13.84 -24.90 -46.06
CA GLY A 26 -14.78 -23.82 -46.24
C GLY A 26 -15.66 -23.44 -45.07
N ARG A 27 -15.24 -22.38 -44.38
CA ARG A 27 -16.07 -21.16 -44.10
C ARG A 27 -15.18 -20.11 -43.48
N GLY A 28 -15.25 -18.90 -44.05
CA GLY A 28 -14.40 -17.77 -43.69
C GLY A 28 -14.45 -17.42 -42.23
N GLY A 29 -13.33 -17.55 -41.55
CA GLY A 29 -13.09 -16.96 -40.27
C GLY A 29 -12.83 -15.47 -40.46
N GLN A 30 -13.67 -14.61 -39.91
CA GLN A 30 -13.39 -13.19 -39.74
C GLN A 30 -12.09 -13.08 -38.95
N ALA A 31 -11.10 -12.43 -39.54
CA ALA A 31 -9.89 -12.03 -38.83
C ALA A 31 -10.29 -11.17 -37.63
N ALA A 32 -9.81 -11.54 -36.44
CA ALA A 32 -9.94 -10.72 -35.25
C ALA A 32 -9.33 -9.34 -35.56
N GLU A 33 -10.15 -8.29 -35.49
CA GLU A 33 -9.68 -6.91 -35.58
C GLU A 33 -8.57 -6.69 -34.54
N PRO A 34 -7.42 -6.10 -34.91
CA PRO A 34 -6.42 -5.72 -33.95
C PRO A 34 -7.06 -4.75 -32.95
N ALA A 35 -6.87 -5.01 -31.66
CA ALA A 35 -7.37 -4.16 -30.57
C ALA A 35 -7.07 -2.70 -30.90
N ARG A 36 -8.12 -1.92 -31.13
CA ARG A 36 -8.02 -0.48 -31.38
C ARG A 36 -7.25 0.13 -30.20
N GLN A 37 -6.08 0.68 -30.48
CA GLN A 37 -5.42 1.59 -29.54
C GLN A 37 -6.45 2.62 -29.11
N PRO A 38 -6.57 2.94 -27.81
CA PRO A 38 -7.51 3.94 -27.36
C PRO A 38 -7.13 5.26 -28.03
N GLY A 39 -8.05 5.77 -28.86
CA GLY A 39 -7.86 7.00 -29.63
C GLY A 39 -7.37 8.12 -28.74
N ARG A 40 -6.48 8.96 -29.27
CA ARG A 40 -6.11 10.28 -28.77
C ARG A 40 -7.38 11.17 -28.71
N GLY A 41 -8.27 10.89 -27.79
CA GLY A 41 -9.49 11.66 -27.52
C GLY A 41 -9.21 12.61 -26.38
N GLY A 42 -9.33 13.90 -26.69
CA GLY A 42 -9.01 15.00 -25.83
C GLY A 42 -9.74 15.06 -24.49
N ASN A 43 -9.25 15.91 -23.61
CA ASN A 43 -9.83 16.47 -22.38
C ASN A 43 -10.39 15.55 -21.29
N ALA A 44 -10.35 14.21 -21.41
CA ALA A 44 -10.90 13.33 -20.39
C ALA A 44 -9.90 13.14 -19.24
N GLN A 45 -10.36 13.39 -18.04
CA GLN A 45 -9.69 12.97 -16.82
C GLN A 45 -9.68 11.44 -16.77
N ARG A 46 -8.57 10.85 -16.32
CA ARG A 46 -8.43 9.42 -16.06
C ARG A 46 -7.97 9.22 -14.63
N ASP A 47 -8.74 8.51 -13.87
CA ASP A 47 -8.46 8.17 -12.49
C ASP A 47 -8.03 6.70 -12.48
N LEU A 48 -6.74 6.46 -12.25
CA LEU A 48 -6.13 5.13 -12.31
C LEU A 48 -5.63 4.71 -10.94
N LEU A 49 -6.06 3.53 -10.49
CA LEU A 49 -5.54 2.87 -9.31
C LEU A 49 -4.41 1.93 -9.72
N TYR A 50 -3.25 2.10 -9.12
CA TYR A 50 -2.08 1.23 -9.27
C TYR A 50 -1.92 0.38 -8.02
N ALA A 51 -2.01 -0.94 -8.16
CA ALA A 51 -1.74 -1.90 -7.10
C ALA A 51 -0.40 -2.62 -7.38
N ALA A 52 0.55 -2.49 -6.46
CA ALA A 52 1.84 -3.16 -6.57
C ALA A 52 1.75 -4.57 -5.96
N VAL A 53 2.03 -5.59 -6.76
CA VAL A 53 1.94 -7.00 -6.37
C VAL A 53 3.25 -7.76 -6.64
N PRO A 54 3.55 -8.84 -5.86
CA PRO A 54 2.73 -9.44 -4.82
C PRO A 54 2.56 -8.51 -3.63
N GLY A 55 1.32 -8.29 -3.22
CA GLY A 55 0.95 -7.34 -2.17
C GLY A 55 0.58 -8.00 -0.85
N ARG A 56 0.40 -9.34 -0.86
CA ARG A 56 0.15 -10.17 0.30
C ARG A 56 1.36 -11.08 0.53
N VAL A 57 2.34 -10.56 1.27
CA VAL A 57 3.66 -11.19 1.45
C VAL A 57 4.31 -11.45 0.08
N ASP A 58 4.71 -12.67 -0.24
CA ASP A 58 5.26 -13.12 -1.52
C ASP A 58 4.26 -13.98 -2.33
N ASP A 59 2.97 -13.98 -1.91
CA ASP A 59 1.94 -14.82 -2.55
C ASP A 59 1.48 -14.23 -3.89
N ILE A 60 1.84 -14.88 -4.97
CA ILE A 60 1.45 -14.51 -6.34
C ILE A 60 0.01 -14.90 -6.71
N GLY A 61 -0.67 -15.69 -5.87
CA GLY A 61 -2.07 -16.10 -6.08
C GLY A 61 -3.04 -14.92 -6.10
N PHE A 62 -2.64 -13.80 -5.48
CA PHE A 62 -3.46 -12.61 -5.32
C PHE A 62 -3.01 -11.46 -6.23
N GLY A 63 -2.99 -11.68 -7.54
CA GLY A 63 -2.71 -10.65 -8.54
C GLY A 63 -1.37 -10.80 -9.27
N GLY A 64 -0.56 -11.81 -8.95
CA GLY A 64 0.70 -12.08 -9.66
C GLY A 64 1.83 -11.13 -9.27
N ILE A 65 2.62 -10.68 -10.27
CA ILE A 65 3.78 -9.80 -10.11
C ILE A 65 3.62 -8.58 -11.01
N GLY A 66 3.95 -7.39 -10.50
CA GLY A 66 3.96 -6.14 -11.26
C GLY A 66 3.13 -5.02 -10.66
N LEU A 67 2.87 -3.99 -11.45
CA LEU A 67 1.91 -2.94 -11.13
C LEU A 67 0.62 -3.23 -11.93
N VAL A 68 -0.43 -3.61 -11.23
CA VAL A 68 -1.75 -3.85 -11.83
C VAL A 68 -2.53 -2.54 -11.82
N VAL A 69 -3.03 -2.12 -12.97
CA VAL A 69 -3.67 -0.82 -13.16
C VAL A 69 -5.16 -1.00 -13.42
N PHE A 70 -5.97 -0.26 -12.68
CA PHE A 70 -7.43 -0.26 -12.77
C PHE A 70 -7.95 1.13 -13.12
N ASP A 71 -9.05 1.20 -13.86
CA ASP A 71 -9.77 2.44 -14.18
C ASP A 71 -10.85 2.69 -13.13
N ALA A 72 -10.58 3.58 -12.18
CA ALA A 72 -11.49 3.90 -11.10
C ALA A 72 -12.79 4.54 -11.59
N ALA A 73 -12.75 5.30 -12.68
CA ALA A 73 -13.94 5.91 -13.29
C ALA A 73 -14.83 4.91 -14.05
N ARG A 74 -14.32 3.70 -14.31
CA ARG A 74 -15.02 2.65 -15.07
C ARG A 74 -15.18 1.37 -14.27
N ASN A 75 -15.73 1.47 -13.08
CA ASN A 75 -16.02 0.36 -12.18
C ASN A 75 -14.80 -0.50 -11.86
N PHE A 76 -13.65 0.13 -11.68
CA PHE A 76 -12.38 -0.51 -11.29
C PHE A 76 -11.96 -1.66 -12.20
N ARG A 77 -12.32 -1.59 -13.48
CA ARG A 77 -11.93 -2.64 -14.42
C ARG A 77 -10.42 -2.62 -14.65
N PHE A 78 -9.86 -3.80 -14.85
CA PHE A 78 -8.48 -3.96 -15.27
C PHE A 78 -8.18 -3.17 -16.54
N VAL A 79 -7.04 -2.47 -16.56
CA VAL A 79 -6.55 -1.72 -17.72
C VAL A 79 -5.34 -2.40 -18.32
N LYS A 80 -4.32 -2.67 -17.47
CA LYS A 80 -3.05 -3.25 -17.89
C LYS A 80 -2.24 -3.70 -16.68
N ARG A 81 -1.16 -4.42 -16.96
CA ARG A 81 -0.08 -4.72 -16.03
C ARG A 81 1.22 -4.12 -16.54
N ILE A 82 1.95 -3.42 -15.66
CA ILE A 82 3.30 -2.94 -15.92
C ILE A 82 4.26 -3.93 -15.26
N PRO A 83 5.17 -4.58 -16.01
CA PRO A 83 6.16 -5.48 -15.44
C PRO A 83 7.10 -4.75 -14.48
N THR A 84 7.41 -5.38 -13.33
CA THR A 84 8.40 -4.87 -12.37
C THR A 84 9.68 -5.68 -12.43
N TRP A 85 9.68 -6.85 -11.83
CA TRP A 85 10.84 -7.76 -11.79
C TRP A 85 10.44 -9.14 -12.28
N GLU A 86 11.41 -9.81 -12.88
CA GLU A 86 11.31 -11.22 -13.23
C GLU A 86 12.00 -12.06 -12.15
N TYR A 87 11.39 -13.20 -11.82
CA TYR A 87 11.94 -14.15 -10.86
C TYR A 87 12.05 -15.52 -11.54
N PRO A 88 13.21 -16.21 -11.40
CA PRO A 88 13.32 -17.60 -11.84
C PRO A 88 12.23 -18.47 -11.19
N ALA A 89 11.75 -19.49 -11.90
CA ALA A 89 10.63 -20.33 -11.45
C ALA A 89 10.84 -21.00 -10.07
N ALA A 90 12.09 -21.18 -9.66
CA ALA A 90 12.46 -21.76 -8.35
C ALA A 90 12.61 -20.71 -7.23
N GLN A 91 12.44 -19.42 -7.54
CA GLN A 91 12.62 -18.33 -6.57
C GLN A 91 11.28 -17.69 -6.23
N SER A 92 10.96 -17.59 -4.94
CA SER A 92 9.83 -16.76 -4.50
C SER A 92 10.07 -15.29 -4.85
N PRO A 93 9.03 -14.56 -5.30
CA PRO A 93 9.13 -13.14 -5.55
C PRO A 93 9.40 -12.38 -4.24
N GLU A 94 10.01 -11.21 -4.38
CA GLU A 94 10.21 -10.33 -3.24
C GLU A 94 8.88 -9.72 -2.80
N ASN A 95 8.64 -9.73 -1.48
CA ASN A 95 7.52 -9.02 -0.90
C ASN A 95 7.61 -7.52 -1.20
N VAL A 96 6.60 -6.98 -1.87
CA VAL A 96 6.47 -5.53 -2.08
C VAL A 96 6.08 -4.87 -0.77
N LYS A 97 6.86 -3.88 -0.35
CA LYS A 97 6.73 -3.22 0.96
C LYS A 97 6.10 -1.84 0.89
N GLY A 98 6.27 -1.13 -0.21
CA GLY A 98 5.73 0.21 -0.38
C GLY A 98 5.52 0.60 -1.84
N VAL A 99 4.63 1.56 -2.06
CA VAL A 99 4.40 2.22 -3.34
C VAL A 99 4.24 3.72 -3.11
N GLY A 100 4.76 4.54 -4.01
CA GLY A 100 4.61 5.99 -3.95
C GLY A 100 4.64 6.61 -5.34
N VAL A 101 4.12 7.81 -5.49
CA VAL A 101 4.11 8.53 -6.76
C VAL A 101 4.56 9.96 -6.56
N SER A 102 5.51 10.40 -7.38
CA SER A 102 5.85 11.80 -7.54
C SER A 102 5.14 12.38 -8.76
N ALA A 103 4.16 13.23 -8.54
CA ALA A 103 3.46 13.90 -9.62
C ALA A 103 4.39 14.88 -10.37
N SER A 104 5.30 15.54 -9.65
CA SER A 104 6.24 16.50 -10.23
C SER A 104 7.31 15.86 -11.12
N LEU A 105 7.69 14.61 -10.83
CA LEU A 105 8.66 13.83 -11.59
C LEU A 105 8.01 12.88 -12.60
N GLY A 106 6.70 12.63 -12.51
CA GLY A 106 6.00 11.66 -13.34
C GLY A 106 6.39 10.20 -13.05
N MET A 107 6.84 9.91 -11.85
CA MET A 107 7.39 8.59 -11.48
C MET A 107 6.54 7.88 -10.44
N ILE A 108 6.46 6.55 -10.57
CA ILE A 108 5.98 5.63 -9.53
C ILE A 108 7.15 4.83 -8.97
N TYR A 109 7.18 4.69 -7.66
CA TYR A 109 8.22 3.98 -6.91
C TYR A 109 7.65 2.74 -6.27
N VAL A 110 8.40 1.65 -6.30
CA VAL A 110 8.05 0.40 -5.60
C VAL A 110 9.25 -0.04 -4.79
N SER A 111 9.04 -0.28 -3.49
CA SER A 111 10.03 -0.89 -2.63
C SER A 111 9.70 -2.36 -2.36
N THR A 112 10.75 -3.16 -2.24
CA THR A 112 10.71 -4.53 -1.73
C THR A 112 11.64 -4.63 -0.53
N ILE A 113 11.70 -5.80 0.11
CA ILE A 113 12.66 -6.04 1.20
C ILE A 113 14.13 -5.95 0.77
N LYS A 114 14.42 -5.88 -0.54
CA LYS A 114 15.80 -5.88 -1.07
C LYS A 114 16.17 -4.63 -1.86
N ARG A 115 15.19 -3.95 -2.45
CA ARG A 115 15.45 -2.86 -3.41
C ARG A 115 14.32 -1.84 -3.46
N LEU A 116 14.65 -0.68 -3.99
CA LEU A 116 13.74 0.39 -4.36
C LEU A 116 13.96 0.72 -5.83
N ALA A 117 12.91 0.83 -6.62
CA ALA A 117 13.01 1.20 -8.02
C ALA A 117 11.92 2.19 -8.42
N ALA A 118 12.20 2.95 -9.48
CA ALA A 118 11.29 3.94 -10.08
C ALA A 118 10.97 3.58 -11.52
N TRP A 119 9.70 3.78 -11.89
CA TRP A 119 9.21 3.69 -13.26
C TRP A 119 8.62 5.03 -13.67
N ASP A 120 8.88 5.43 -14.91
CA ASP A 120 8.21 6.56 -15.54
C ASP A 120 6.77 6.17 -15.87
N LEU A 121 5.80 6.95 -15.41
CA LEU A 121 4.36 6.64 -15.54
C LEU A 121 3.81 6.79 -16.96
N LEU A 122 4.50 7.52 -17.84
CA LEU A 122 4.07 7.70 -19.23
C LEU A 122 4.67 6.65 -20.16
N THR A 123 5.97 6.36 -20.01
CA THR A 123 6.67 5.36 -20.83
C THR A 123 6.60 3.96 -20.26
N GLU A 124 6.25 3.83 -18.96
CA GLU A 124 6.16 2.57 -18.19
C GLU A 124 7.50 1.83 -18.08
N LYS A 125 8.59 2.53 -18.35
CA LYS A 125 9.94 1.97 -18.26
C LYS A 125 10.55 2.23 -16.90
N LYS A 126 11.33 1.25 -16.42
CA LYS A 126 12.15 1.42 -15.22
C LYS A 126 13.21 2.49 -15.50
N VAL A 127 13.29 3.49 -14.61
CA VAL A 127 14.23 4.62 -14.72
C VAL A 127 15.49 4.33 -13.93
N TRP A 128 15.33 3.86 -12.67
CA TRP A 128 16.44 3.49 -11.82
C TRP A 128 16.04 2.40 -10.82
N GLU A 129 17.03 1.72 -10.26
CA GLU A 129 16.90 0.74 -9.20
C GLU A 129 18.09 0.85 -8.28
N GLN A 130 17.86 0.85 -6.97
CA GLN A 130 18.88 0.99 -5.93
C GLN A 130 18.67 -0.03 -4.82
N THR A 131 19.79 -0.41 -4.19
CA THR A 131 19.84 -1.09 -2.91
C THR A 131 20.67 -0.25 -1.95
N TYR A 132 20.29 -0.19 -0.69
CA TYR A 132 21.02 0.60 0.29
C TYR A 132 21.58 -0.32 1.36
N ASP A 133 22.91 -0.32 1.55
CA ASP A 133 23.63 -1.17 2.53
C ASP A 133 23.32 -2.67 2.43
N GLY A 134 22.90 -3.15 1.25
CA GLY A 134 22.59 -4.56 0.99
C GLY A 134 21.24 -5.04 1.53
N GLU A 135 20.54 -4.25 2.34
CA GLU A 135 19.19 -4.52 2.85
C GLU A 135 18.36 -3.25 2.77
N CYS A 136 17.26 -3.34 2.09
CA CYS A 136 16.32 -2.29 1.81
C CYS A 136 14.98 -3.00 1.61
N CYS A 137 13.92 -2.43 1.66
CA CYS A 137 13.40 -1.15 2.09
C CYS A 137 12.01 -1.42 2.64
N ASP A 138 11.39 -0.51 3.35
CA ASP A 138 9.98 -0.65 3.72
C ASP A 138 9.14 0.49 3.12
N ARG A 139 8.02 0.87 3.73
CA ARG A 139 7.08 1.87 3.21
C ARG A 139 7.69 3.26 3.24
N MET A 140 8.21 3.68 2.08
CA MET A 140 8.73 5.02 1.87
C MET A 140 7.60 6.05 1.81
N ALA A 141 7.96 7.29 2.11
CA ALA A 141 7.12 8.45 1.87
C ALA A 141 7.87 9.52 1.11
N LEU A 142 7.17 10.14 0.16
CA LEU A 142 7.66 11.25 -0.65
C LEU A 142 7.35 12.58 0.03
N SER A 143 8.27 13.54 -0.11
CA SER A 143 8.01 14.94 0.24
C SER A 143 6.84 15.49 -0.58
N PRO A 144 6.11 16.51 -0.11
CA PRO A 144 4.99 17.09 -0.84
C PRO A 144 5.35 17.61 -2.25
N ASP A 145 6.60 18.04 -2.46
CA ASP A 145 7.12 18.43 -3.77
C ASP A 145 7.54 17.23 -4.64
N GLY A 146 7.53 16.01 -4.09
CA GLY A 146 7.84 14.76 -4.75
C GLY A 146 9.31 14.54 -5.07
N ARG A 147 10.25 15.31 -4.47
CA ARG A 147 11.68 15.28 -4.84
C ARG A 147 12.55 14.50 -3.86
N THR A 148 12.11 14.36 -2.64
CA THR A 148 12.85 13.63 -1.59
C THR A 148 12.01 12.49 -1.05
N MET A 149 12.64 11.37 -0.77
CA MET A 149 12.01 10.24 -0.10
C MET A 149 12.71 9.97 1.25
N TYR A 150 11.92 9.60 2.24
CA TYR A 150 12.41 8.91 3.43
C TYR A 150 12.02 7.45 3.31
N VAL A 151 13.02 6.59 3.28
CA VAL A 151 12.90 5.15 3.04
C VAL A 151 13.37 4.41 4.27
N PRO A 152 12.49 3.69 4.99
CA PRO A 152 12.93 2.92 6.14
C PRO A 152 13.84 1.77 5.68
N SER A 153 14.92 1.54 6.40
CA SER A 153 15.69 0.30 6.29
C SER A 153 14.80 -0.84 6.79
N PHE A 154 14.70 -1.93 6.05
CA PHE A 154 13.83 -3.03 6.45
C PHE A 154 14.16 -3.52 7.86
N GLU A 155 13.28 -3.21 8.83
CA GLU A 155 13.40 -3.51 10.26
C GLU A 155 14.72 -3.08 10.95
N GLY A 156 15.51 -2.19 10.34
CA GLY A 156 16.73 -1.65 10.94
C GLY A 156 16.46 -0.54 11.96
N MET A 157 17.50 0.28 12.22
CA MET A 157 17.44 1.40 13.16
C MET A 157 17.69 2.75 12.47
N HIS A 158 17.42 2.85 11.17
CA HIS A 158 17.68 4.05 10.40
C HIS A 158 16.75 4.18 9.21
N TRP A 159 16.69 5.39 8.67
CA TRP A 159 16.03 5.72 7.41
C TRP A 159 17.07 6.23 6.42
N TYR A 160 16.86 5.93 5.16
CA TYR A 160 17.59 6.52 4.05
C TYR A 160 16.82 7.76 3.57
N VAL A 161 17.50 8.89 3.46
CA VAL A 161 17.01 10.09 2.78
C VAL A 161 17.54 10.03 1.36
N VAL A 162 16.66 10.03 0.38
CA VAL A 162 16.98 9.67 -1.01
C VAL A 162 16.46 10.74 -1.96
N ASP A 163 17.24 11.07 -2.98
CA ASP A 163 16.77 11.87 -4.12
C ASP A 163 15.79 11.03 -4.95
N ALA A 164 14.56 11.49 -5.08
CA ALA A 164 13.51 10.74 -5.78
C ALA A 164 13.76 10.62 -7.29
N ARG A 165 14.52 11.56 -7.90
CA ARG A 165 14.81 11.54 -9.33
C ARG A 165 15.82 10.47 -9.72
N THR A 166 16.84 10.26 -8.89
CA THR A 166 18.00 9.41 -9.23
C THR A 166 18.13 8.15 -8.37
N GLY A 167 17.46 8.12 -7.21
CA GLY A 167 17.65 7.08 -6.21
C GLY A 167 18.92 7.25 -5.37
N ASP A 168 19.67 8.35 -5.53
CA ASP A 168 20.91 8.57 -4.82
C ASP A 168 20.67 8.80 -3.32
N LEU A 169 21.53 8.22 -2.49
CA LEU A 169 21.51 8.41 -1.05
C LEU A 169 22.01 9.81 -0.69
N ILE A 170 21.13 10.63 -0.10
CA ILE A 170 21.47 11.94 0.44
C ILE A 170 22.03 11.79 1.87
N LYS A 171 21.36 10.98 2.69
CA LYS A 171 21.75 10.79 4.09
C LYS A 171 21.22 9.47 4.65
N LYS A 172 22.01 8.82 5.48
CA LYS A 172 21.57 7.76 6.38
C LYS A 172 21.25 8.38 7.74
N LEU A 173 19.97 8.33 8.14
CA LEU A 173 19.47 8.93 9.37
C LEU A 173 19.25 7.87 10.45
N PRO A 174 20.11 7.78 11.49
CA PRO A 174 19.86 6.88 12.63
C PRO A 174 18.65 7.33 13.43
N VAL A 175 17.74 6.38 13.75
CA VAL A 175 16.51 6.63 14.53
C VAL A 175 16.32 5.50 15.55
N PRO A 176 17.22 5.37 16.54
CA PRO A 176 17.19 4.25 17.48
C PRO A 176 15.92 4.22 18.34
N ALA A 177 15.31 5.38 18.62
CA ALA A 177 14.06 5.48 19.38
C ALA A 177 12.85 4.85 18.63
N SER A 178 12.95 4.66 17.32
CA SER A 178 11.94 3.99 16.50
C SER A 178 12.55 2.77 15.79
N ALA A 179 13.27 1.94 16.54
CA ALA A 179 13.90 0.71 16.03
C ALA A 179 12.90 -0.21 15.34
N GLY A 180 13.35 -0.94 14.32
CA GLY A 180 12.50 -1.75 13.46
C GLY A 180 11.86 -0.92 12.36
N ALA A 181 12.63 -0.04 11.72
CA ALA A 181 12.20 0.93 10.72
C ALA A 181 11.17 0.34 9.74
N HIS A 182 9.97 0.92 9.67
CA HIS A 182 8.84 0.33 8.95
C HIS A 182 7.98 1.36 8.20
N ASN A 183 7.27 2.25 8.88
CA ASN A 183 6.35 3.21 8.27
C ASN A 183 6.87 4.62 8.37
N THR A 184 6.61 5.40 7.31
CA THR A 184 7.05 6.79 7.20
C THR A 184 5.92 7.63 6.62
N ILE A 185 5.68 8.82 7.18
CA ILE A 185 4.71 9.80 6.67
C ILE A 185 5.34 11.18 6.67
N TRP A 186 5.19 11.93 5.59
CA TRP A 186 5.45 13.36 5.53
C TRP A 186 4.22 14.15 5.97
N SER A 187 4.42 15.26 6.69
CA SER A 187 3.35 16.23 6.89
C SER A 187 3.01 16.92 5.57
N LEU A 188 1.76 17.35 5.41
CA LEU A 188 1.29 18.02 4.19
C LEU A 188 2.05 19.29 3.86
N ASP A 189 2.50 20.02 4.88
CA ASP A 189 3.30 21.25 4.75
C ASP A 189 4.79 20.99 4.51
N GLY A 190 5.22 19.73 4.51
CA GLY A 190 6.60 19.32 4.32
C GLY A 190 7.55 19.66 5.48
N SER A 191 7.03 20.11 6.63
CA SER A 191 7.87 20.54 7.75
C SER A 191 8.35 19.39 8.65
N ARG A 192 7.73 18.22 8.57
CA ARG A 192 7.98 17.06 9.45
C ARG A 192 7.92 15.75 8.71
N VAL A 193 8.71 14.78 9.21
CA VAL A 193 8.63 13.38 8.81
C VAL A 193 8.38 12.52 10.02
N PHE A 194 7.28 11.77 10.02
CA PHE A 194 6.89 10.85 11.08
C PHE A 194 7.43 9.47 10.77
N MET A 195 8.06 8.82 11.73
CA MET A 195 8.76 7.55 11.58
C MET A 195 8.39 6.60 12.71
N ALA A 196 7.94 5.40 12.36
CA ALA A 196 7.59 4.34 13.31
C ALA A 196 8.34 3.04 12.98
N GLY A 197 8.66 2.28 14.01
CA GLY A 197 9.33 1.02 13.89
C GLY A 197 8.66 -0.11 14.68
N LEU A 198 8.73 -1.32 14.12
CA LEU A 198 8.06 -2.52 14.64
C LEU A 198 8.59 -3.01 15.99
N ARG A 199 9.77 -2.54 16.42
CA ARG A 199 10.41 -2.92 17.69
C ARG A 199 10.44 -1.75 18.69
N SER A 200 9.57 -0.76 18.49
CA SER A 200 9.48 0.39 19.37
C SER A 200 8.03 0.78 19.65
N ASN A 201 7.76 1.21 20.86
CA ASN A 201 6.52 1.86 21.25
C ASN A 201 6.63 3.40 21.25
N THR A 202 7.65 3.93 20.58
CA THR A 202 7.90 5.37 20.44
C THR A 202 8.05 5.71 18.97
N MET A 203 7.38 6.78 18.55
CA MET A 203 7.52 7.35 17.21
C MET A 203 8.47 8.54 17.24
N SER A 204 9.30 8.65 16.20
CA SER A 204 10.21 9.76 16.00
C SER A 204 9.70 10.72 14.93
N ILE A 205 9.97 11.98 15.10
CA ILE A 205 9.64 13.05 14.15
C ILE A 205 10.93 13.75 13.77
N ALA A 206 11.23 13.80 12.46
CA ALA A 206 12.39 14.51 11.93
C ALA A 206 12.00 15.85 11.30
N ASP A 207 12.93 16.80 11.38
CA ASP A 207 12.93 18.00 10.54
C ASP A 207 13.69 17.70 9.23
N PRO A 208 13.01 17.71 8.08
CA PRO A 208 13.64 17.35 6.81
C PRO A 208 14.63 18.40 6.29
N ARG A 209 14.62 19.63 6.81
CA ARG A 209 15.59 20.67 6.44
C ARG A 209 16.99 20.34 6.98
N THR A 210 17.05 19.70 8.14
CA THR A 210 18.31 19.30 8.80
C THR A 210 18.57 17.80 8.70
N ASN A 211 17.53 17.03 8.35
CA ASN A 211 17.53 15.57 8.41
C ASN A 211 17.96 15.08 9.80
N THR A 212 17.32 15.59 10.85
CA THR A 212 17.57 15.20 12.24
C THR A 212 16.27 14.91 12.97
N VAL A 213 16.28 13.97 13.89
CA VAL A 213 15.14 13.73 14.79
C VAL A 213 15.06 14.89 15.78
N VAL A 214 13.90 15.53 15.83
CA VAL A 214 13.64 16.73 16.66
C VAL A 214 12.65 16.46 17.77
N LYS A 215 11.87 15.37 17.69
CA LYS A 215 10.84 15.04 18.66
C LYS A 215 10.51 13.57 18.67
N THR A 216 9.96 13.09 19.79
CA THR A 216 9.34 11.78 19.91
C THR A 216 7.94 11.88 20.48
N VAL A 217 7.11 10.90 20.16
CA VAL A 217 5.75 10.73 20.70
C VAL A 217 5.61 9.31 21.24
N GLY A 218 5.12 9.19 22.46
CA GLY A 218 4.94 7.92 23.16
C GLY A 218 5.16 8.06 24.68
N PRO A 219 5.30 6.94 25.42
CA PRO A 219 5.19 5.58 24.90
C PRO A 219 3.75 5.21 24.56
N PHE A 220 3.57 4.48 23.44
CA PHE A 220 2.36 3.75 23.14
C PHE A 220 2.30 2.46 23.99
N SER A 221 1.13 1.82 24.07
CA SER A 221 0.95 0.64 24.93
C SER A 221 1.77 -0.58 24.47
N ALA A 222 2.12 -0.64 23.19
CA ALA A 222 2.94 -1.69 22.59
C ALA A 222 3.66 -1.15 21.35
N SER A 223 4.39 -2.00 20.63
CA SER A 223 5.07 -1.63 19.38
C SER A 223 4.10 -1.02 18.38
N VAL A 224 4.52 0.10 17.79
CA VAL A 224 3.72 0.84 16.81
C VAL A 224 3.64 0.05 15.51
N ARG A 225 2.44 -0.07 15.01
CA ARG A 225 2.11 -0.62 13.69
C ARG A 225 1.84 0.54 12.71
N PRO A 226 1.24 0.31 11.56
CA PRO A 226 0.86 1.41 10.68
C PRO A 226 0.08 2.50 11.41
N PHE A 227 0.31 3.71 10.97
CA PHE A 227 -0.29 4.91 11.54
C PHE A 227 -0.68 5.89 10.44
N THR A 228 -1.50 6.86 10.79
CA THR A 228 -1.78 8.04 9.99
C THR A 228 -1.72 9.30 10.85
N VAL A 229 -1.75 10.46 10.21
CA VAL A 229 -1.69 11.76 10.89
C VAL A 229 -2.78 12.69 10.36
N ASN A 230 -3.25 13.62 11.19
CA ASN A 230 -4.12 14.68 10.70
C ASN A 230 -3.34 15.67 9.82
N GLY A 231 -4.02 16.42 8.96
CA GLY A 231 -3.40 17.36 8.02
C GLY A 231 -2.58 18.45 8.71
N ALA A 232 -2.97 18.87 9.90
CA ALA A 232 -2.22 19.80 10.73
C ALA A 232 -0.91 19.22 11.29
N GLY A 233 -0.71 17.90 11.22
CA GLY A 233 0.46 17.20 11.77
C GLY A 233 0.55 17.30 13.31
N THR A 234 -0.58 17.45 14.00
CA THR A 234 -0.66 17.60 15.45
C THR A 234 -1.13 16.35 16.17
N LEU A 235 -1.84 15.46 15.48
CA LEU A 235 -2.34 14.20 16.01
C LEU A 235 -1.87 13.02 15.15
N ILE A 236 -1.46 11.95 15.85
CA ILE A 236 -1.07 10.68 15.28
C ILE A 236 -2.11 9.64 15.68
N TYR A 237 -2.65 8.91 14.73
CA TYR A 237 -3.55 7.78 14.95
C TYR A 237 -2.78 6.50 14.62
N ALA A 238 -2.46 5.69 15.61
CA ALA A 238 -1.53 4.57 15.47
C ALA A 238 -2.17 3.24 15.88
N ASN A 239 -2.12 2.25 15.01
CA ASN A 239 -2.30 0.86 15.43
C ASN A 239 -1.11 0.44 16.28
N VAL A 240 -1.34 -0.42 17.26
CA VAL A 240 -0.30 -0.99 18.11
C VAL A 240 -0.52 -2.50 18.25
N ASN A 241 0.52 -3.22 18.60
CA ASN A 241 0.40 -4.65 18.89
C ASN A 241 -0.65 -4.89 19.99
N ASP A 242 -1.33 -6.02 19.89
CA ASP A 242 -2.25 -6.54 20.89
C ASP A 242 -3.48 -5.66 21.19
N LEU A 243 -3.75 -4.65 20.32
CA LEU A 243 -4.94 -3.81 20.40
C LEU A 243 -5.78 -3.94 19.11
N LEU A 244 -6.99 -4.45 19.23
CA LEU A 244 -8.00 -4.29 18.18
C LEU A 244 -8.57 -2.87 18.31
N GLY A 245 -8.01 -1.94 17.53
CA GLY A 245 -8.27 -0.51 17.65
C GLY A 245 -7.03 0.32 17.36
N PHE A 246 -6.93 1.48 18.01
CA PHE A 246 -5.80 2.41 17.82
C PHE A 246 -5.57 3.29 19.04
N GLN A 247 -4.41 3.94 19.07
CA GLN A 247 -4.09 4.96 20.05
C GLN A 247 -3.85 6.29 19.36
N ILE A 248 -4.13 7.38 20.09
CA ILE A 248 -3.93 8.75 19.59
C ILE A 248 -2.78 9.39 20.36
N GLY A 249 -1.75 9.80 19.62
CA GLY A 249 -0.63 10.57 20.13
C GLY A 249 -0.79 12.06 19.80
N ASP A 250 -0.56 12.92 20.78
CA ASP A 250 -0.48 14.37 20.61
C ASP A 250 0.98 14.77 20.34
N VAL A 251 1.22 15.31 19.16
CA VAL A 251 2.54 15.75 18.73
C VAL A 251 3.06 16.91 19.57
N ASN A 252 2.20 17.82 20.05
CA ASN A 252 2.64 18.97 20.81
C ASN A 252 3.18 18.59 22.18
N THR A 253 2.47 17.70 22.89
CA THR A 253 2.88 17.22 24.20
C THR A 253 3.86 16.05 24.15
N GLY A 254 3.93 15.34 23.04
CA GLY A 254 4.72 14.11 22.87
C GLY A 254 4.12 12.89 23.59
N LYS A 255 2.85 12.95 23.99
CA LYS A 255 2.19 11.91 24.80
C LYS A 255 1.07 11.22 24.05
N VAL A 256 0.79 9.97 24.41
CA VAL A 256 -0.44 9.27 24.05
C VAL A 256 -1.58 9.84 24.90
N ILE A 257 -2.66 10.27 24.26
CA ILE A 257 -3.79 10.94 24.93
C ILE A 257 -5.05 10.08 24.98
N HIS A 258 -5.23 9.16 24.03
CA HIS A 258 -6.39 8.26 24.01
C HIS A 258 -6.03 6.87 23.51
N THR A 259 -6.75 5.88 24.05
CA THR A 259 -6.82 4.51 23.53
C THR A 259 -8.26 4.24 23.10
N VAL A 260 -8.45 3.87 21.84
CA VAL A 260 -9.76 3.60 21.23
C VAL A 260 -9.81 2.13 20.85
N GLN A 261 -10.76 1.40 21.43
CA GLN A 261 -10.95 -0.02 21.20
C GLN A 261 -12.18 -0.27 20.34
N VAL A 262 -12.09 -1.21 19.42
CA VAL A 262 -13.25 -1.70 18.66
C VAL A 262 -14.23 -2.39 19.61
N GLN A 263 -15.51 -2.06 19.51
CA GLN A 263 -16.58 -2.60 20.33
C GLN A 263 -17.34 -3.71 19.61
N GLY A 264 -17.75 -4.74 20.36
CA GLY A 264 -18.55 -5.84 19.84
C GLY A 264 -17.79 -6.92 19.06
N TYR A 265 -16.44 -6.82 19.02
CA TYR A 265 -15.56 -7.76 18.32
C TYR A 265 -14.43 -8.22 19.23
N GLY A 266 -14.13 -9.52 19.17
CA GLY A 266 -12.94 -10.09 19.78
C GLY A 266 -11.91 -10.45 18.71
N TRP A 267 -10.66 -10.62 19.14
CA TRP A 267 -9.60 -11.09 18.26
C TRP A 267 -8.79 -12.20 18.92
N SER A 268 -8.09 -12.98 18.13
CA SER A 268 -7.07 -13.90 18.61
C SER A 268 -5.94 -14.00 17.59
N ARG A 269 -4.75 -14.32 18.06
CA ARG A 269 -3.55 -14.43 17.22
C ARG A 269 -3.69 -15.56 16.19
N GLU A 270 -4.37 -16.64 16.55
CA GLU A 270 -4.57 -17.81 15.68
C GLU A 270 -5.45 -17.51 14.46
N ARG A 271 -6.25 -16.45 14.53
CA ARG A 271 -7.11 -16.00 13.42
C ARG A 271 -6.41 -15.01 12.48
N LEU A 272 -5.19 -14.62 12.79
CA LEU A 272 -4.40 -13.69 11.95
C LEU A 272 -3.49 -14.51 11.05
N THR A 273 -3.62 -14.36 9.74
CA THR A 273 -2.83 -15.11 8.75
C THR A 273 -1.68 -14.30 8.15
N GLY A 274 -1.82 -12.99 8.04
CA GLY A 274 -0.84 -12.14 7.37
C GLY A 274 0.06 -11.35 8.33
N HIS A 275 -0.50 -10.73 9.36
CA HIS A 275 0.23 -9.88 10.29
C HIS A 275 -0.05 -10.26 11.74
N GLY A 276 0.93 -10.09 12.62
CA GLY A 276 0.83 -10.48 14.02
C GLY A 276 0.08 -9.47 14.91
N CYS A 277 -0.73 -8.58 14.36
CA CYS A 277 -1.53 -7.60 15.09
C CYS A 277 -2.97 -7.55 14.56
N PRO A 278 -3.98 -7.34 15.42
CA PRO A 278 -5.38 -7.39 15.01
C PRO A 278 -5.78 -6.22 14.10
N SER A 279 -5.26 -5.03 14.37
CA SER A 279 -5.42 -3.85 13.50
C SER A 279 -4.08 -3.50 12.87
N HIS A 280 -4.01 -3.52 11.53
CA HIS A 280 -2.79 -3.23 10.78
C HIS A 280 -2.96 -2.05 9.81
N GLY A 281 -4.17 -1.73 9.37
CA GLY A 281 -4.47 -0.58 8.52
C GLY A 281 -5.28 0.47 9.27
N ILE A 282 -4.91 1.74 9.10
CA ILE A 282 -5.63 2.89 9.64
C ILE A 282 -5.54 4.05 8.66
N ALA A 283 -6.65 4.77 8.48
CA ALA A 283 -6.71 5.92 7.59
C ALA A 283 -7.73 6.94 8.11
N LEU A 284 -7.43 8.22 7.95
CA LEU A 284 -8.38 9.32 8.13
C LEU A 284 -9.12 9.58 6.83
N SER A 285 -10.40 9.94 6.93
CA SER A 285 -11.08 10.56 5.80
C SER A 285 -10.40 11.89 5.43
N PRO A 286 -10.44 12.31 4.15
CA PRO A 286 -9.80 13.58 3.75
C PRO A 286 -10.30 14.79 4.53
N ASP A 287 -11.56 14.80 4.98
CA ASP A 287 -12.16 15.84 5.82
C ASP A 287 -11.94 15.61 7.33
N GLU A 288 -11.22 14.55 7.69
CA GLU A 288 -10.87 14.14 9.06
C GLU A 288 -12.05 13.83 9.99
N LYS A 289 -13.25 13.72 9.45
CA LYS A 289 -14.43 13.41 10.26
C LYS A 289 -14.54 11.94 10.64
N GLU A 290 -13.82 11.07 9.96
CA GLU A 290 -13.82 9.63 10.22
C GLU A 290 -12.41 9.06 10.32
N VAL A 291 -12.23 8.10 11.23
CA VAL A 291 -11.09 7.18 11.28
C VAL A 291 -11.58 5.80 10.86
N TRP A 292 -10.90 5.19 9.91
CA TRP A 292 -11.17 3.85 9.43
C TRP A 292 -10.05 2.91 9.84
N VAL A 293 -10.38 1.76 10.44
CA VAL A 293 -9.41 0.80 11.01
C VAL A 293 -9.71 -0.60 10.53
N THR A 294 -8.70 -1.33 10.11
CA THR A 294 -8.84 -2.74 9.73
C THR A 294 -8.92 -3.65 10.94
N ASP A 295 -9.65 -4.76 10.77
CA ASP A 295 -9.72 -5.88 11.70
C ASP A 295 -9.43 -7.17 10.93
N GLY A 296 -8.19 -7.66 11.05
CA GLY A 296 -7.75 -8.87 10.40
C GLY A 296 -8.50 -10.11 10.89
N SER A 297 -8.65 -10.26 12.21
CA SER A 297 -9.29 -11.42 12.81
C SER A 297 -10.75 -11.64 12.40
N ASN A 298 -11.44 -10.56 12.05
CA ASN A 298 -12.86 -10.60 11.72
C ASN A 298 -13.14 -10.23 10.26
N SER A 299 -12.12 -10.09 9.40
CA SER A 299 -12.23 -9.66 8.00
C SER A 299 -13.16 -8.45 7.86
N SER A 300 -12.87 -7.38 8.57
CA SER A 300 -13.76 -6.23 8.69
C SER A 300 -12.99 -4.92 8.70
N VAL A 301 -13.70 -3.84 8.43
CA VAL A 301 -13.24 -2.47 8.64
C VAL A 301 -14.22 -1.78 9.59
N HIS A 302 -13.69 -1.08 10.58
CA HIS A 302 -14.46 -0.31 11.54
C HIS A 302 -14.29 1.18 11.29
N VAL A 303 -15.41 1.89 11.30
CA VAL A 303 -15.49 3.34 11.07
C VAL A 303 -15.81 4.03 12.38
N PHE A 304 -15.04 5.05 12.69
CA PHE A 304 -15.20 5.87 13.90
C PHE A 304 -15.50 7.31 13.52
N ASP A 305 -16.49 7.92 14.20
CA ASP A 305 -16.74 9.34 14.17
C ASP A 305 -15.60 10.07 14.90
N ASN A 306 -14.82 10.84 14.17
CA ASN A 306 -13.67 11.61 14.66
C ASN A 306 -14.02 13.08 14.93
N THR A 307 -15.29 13.47 14.79
CA THR A 307 -15.76 14.81 15.17
C THR A 307 -15.86 14.98 16.69
N VAL A 308 -15.75 13.88 17.43
CA VAL A 308 -15.68 13.80 18.88
C VAL A 308 -14.38 13.16 19.33
N MET A 309 -13.89 13.53 20.52
CA MET A 309 -12.63 13.02 21.06
C MET A 309 -12.87 12.41 22.45
N PRO A 310 -12.55 11.12 22.69
CA PRO A 310 -12.03 10.16 21.73
C PRO A 310 -13.04 9.77 20.64
N PRO A 311 -12.57 9.36 19.46
CA PRO A 311 -13.43 8.91 18.37
C PRO A 311 -14.36 7.76 18.76
N ARG A 312 -15.58 7.75 18.18
CA ARG A 312 -16.62 6.80 18.54
C ARG A 312 -16.96 5.88 17.38
N GLN A 313 -16.96 4.56 17.59
CA GLN A 313 -17.33 3.60 16.55
C GLN A 313 -18.78 3.81 16.10
N VAL A 314 -18.97 3.92 14.78
CA VAL A 314 -20.31 4.16 14.17
C VAL A 314 -20.70 3.07 13.18
N ARG A 315 -19.75 2.30 12.64
CA ARG A 315 -20.05 1.26 11.66
C ARG A 315 -18.96 0.18 11.66
N SER A 316 -19.36 -1.05 11.31
CA SER A 316 -18.48 -2.15 10.91
C SER A 316 -18.89 -2.63 9.54
N ILE A 317 -17.92 -2.88 8.67
CA ILE A 317 -18.11 -3.28 7.28
C ILE A 317 -17.41 -4.63 7.11
N LYS A 318 -18.16 -5.68 6.76
CA LYS A 318 -17.60 -7.01 6.49
C LYS A 318 -16.97 -7.01 5.10
N LEU A 319 -15.75 -7.56 5.01
CA LEU A 319 -15.01 -7.76 3.78
C LEU A 319 -14.94 -9.24 3.41
N ARG A 320 -14.53 -9.53 2.19
CA ARG A 320 -14.40 -10.89 1.66
C ARG A 320 -13.20 -11.65 2.24
N ASP A 321 -12.16 -10.93 2.66
CA ASP A 321 -10.94 -11.51 3.22
C ASP A 321 -10.32 -10.57 4.27
N GLU A 322 -9.26 -11.00 4.91
CA GLU A 322 -8.51 -10.30 5.94
C GLU A 322 -7.89 -8.99 5.40
N PRO A 323 -8.30 -7.80 5.89
CA PRO A 323 -7.72 -6.54 5.48
C PRO A 323 -6.51 -6.17 6.34
N PHE A 324 -5.47 -5.63 5.68
CA PHE A 324 -4.25 -5.12 6.35
C PHE A 324 -3.98 -3.65 6.06
N TRP A 325 -4.67 -3.06 5.08
CA TRP A 325 -4.43 -1.69 4.65
C TRP A 325 -5.67 -1.04 4.10
N LEU A 326 -5.69 0.29 4.16
CA LEU A 326 -6.74 1.13 3.58
C LEU A 326 -6.09 2.31 2.86
N THR A 327 -6.54 2.58 1.64
CA THR A 327 -6.13 3.75 0.86
C THR A 327 -7.37 4.49 0.39
N TRP A 328 -7.37 5.81 0.56
CA TRP A 328 -8.47 6.66 0.10
C TRP A 328 -8.33 7.01 -1.37
N SER A 329 -9.45 7.11 -2.07
CA SER A 329 -9.49 7.71 -3.40
C SER A 329 -9.26 9.23 -3.34
N ALA A 330 -8.75 9.79 -4.44
CA ALA A 330 -8.42 11.21 -4.55
C ALA A 330 -9.61 12.16 -4.34
N ASN A 331 -10.81 11.67 -4.60
CA ASN A 331 -12.07 12.42 -4.44
C ASN A 331 -12.82 12.06 -3.15
N GLY A 332 -12.25 11.18 -2.30
CA GLY A 332 -12.85 10.74 -1.05
C GLY A 332 -14.10 9.84 -1.18
N LYS A 333 -14.45 9.41 -2.40
CA LYS A 333 -15.66 8.60 -2.63
C LYS A 333 -15.48 7.12 -2.31
N TRP A 334 -14.25 6.63 -2.38
CA TRP A 334 -13.95 5.22 -2.21
C TRP A 334 -12.80 5.01 -1.24
N VAL A 335 -12.85 3.88 -0.57
CA VAL A 335 -11.73 3.31 0.17
C VAL A 335 -11.36 1.98 -0.48
N TYR A 336 -10.09 1.85 -0.79
CA TYR A 336 -9.47 0.64 -1.32
C TYR A 336 -8.92 -0.18 -0.16
N ALA A 337 -9.56 -1.30 0.15
CA ALA A 337 -9.09 -2.21 1.17
C ALA A 337 -8.09 -3.23 0.56
N SER A 338 -7.09 -3.61 1.33
CA SER A 338 -6.06 -4.57 0.87
C SER A 338 -6.58 -5.97 0.55
N SER A 339 -7.78 -6.33 1.03
CA SER A 339 -8.53 -7.51 0.58
C SER A 339 -9.00 -7.42 -0.89
N GLY A 340 -8.73 -6.30 -1.55
CA GLY A 340 -9.19 -6.01 -2.91
C GLY A 340 -10.62 -5.52 -2.99
N ASP A 341 -11.29 -5.30 -1.85
CA ASP A 341 -12.62 -4.71 -1.80
C ASP A 341 -12.56 -3.20 -2.00
N ILE A 342 -13.54 -2.68 -2.74
CA ILE A 342 -13.78 -1.25 -2.92
C ILE A 342 -15.02 -0.87 -2.11
N ILE A 343 -14.86 0.07 -1.21
CA ILE A 343 -15.93 0.50 -0.31
C ILE A 343 -16.37 1.90 -0.72
N ASP A 344 -17.66 2.08 -0.98
CA ASP A 344 -18.27 3.39 -1.13
C ASP A 344 -18.39 4.08 0.23
N THR A 345 -17.83 5.29 0.37
CA THR A 345 -17.73 5.98 1.65
C THR A 345 -19.06 6.55 2.13
N SER A 346 -19.96 6.88 1.23
CA SER A 346 -21.28 7.45 1.55
C SER A 346 -22.25 6.39 2.07
N THR A 347 -22.25 5.21 1.45
CA THR A 347 -23.11 4.08 1.82
C THR A 347 -22.47 3.14 2.81
N ARG A 348 -21.12 3.18 2.91
CA ARG A 348 -20.29 2.26 3.71
C ARG A 348 -20.53 0.80 3.33
N GLN A 349 -20.67 0.55 2.02
CA GLN A 349 -20.89 -0.77 1.45
C GLN A 349 -19.77 -1.14 0.48
N VAL A 350 -19.43 -2.42 0.42
CA VAL A 350 -18.55 -2.97 -0.61
C VAL A 350 -19.33 -2.95 -1.94
N ILE A 351 -18.77 -2.27 -2.95
CA ILE A 351 -19.40 -2.07 -4.25
C ILE A 351 -18.72 -2.82 -5.38
N ALA A 352 -17.45 -3.20 -5.21
CA ALA A 352 -16.67 -3.91 -6.21
C ALA A 352 -15.51 -4.68 -5.56
N GLY A 353 -14.88 -5.52 -6.36
CA GLY A 353 -13.64 -6.21 -6.01
C GLY A 353 -12.65 -6.16 -7.16
N LEU A 354 -11.40 -5.91 -6.86
CA LEU A 354 -10.32 -5.85 -7.85
C LEU A 354 -10.06 -7.24 -8.46
N LYS A 355 -10.01 -7.31 -9.79
CA LYS A 355 -9.71 -8.51 -10.57
C LYS A 355 -8.64 -8.22 -11.61
N ASP A 356 -7.67 -9.10 -11.75
CA ASP A 356 -6.63 -9.00 -12.77
C ASP A 356 -7.13 -9.42 -14.17
N GLU A 357 -6.23 -9.45 -15.15
CA GLU A 357 -6.49 -9.84 -16.55
C GLU A 357 -7.03 -11.28 -16.72
N LEU A 358 -6.82 -12.13 -15.72
CA LEU A 358 -7.29 -13.52 -15.70
C LEU A 358 -8.53 -13.71 -14.83
N GLY A 359 -9.09 -12.61 -14.28
CA GLY A 359 -10.24 -12.65 -13.36
C GLY A 359 -9.90 -13.11 -11.95
N ARG A 360 -8.63 -13.24 -11.59
CA ARG A 360 -8.17 -13.58 -10.24
C ARG A 360 -8.29 -12.36 -9.32
N ASP A 361 -8.49 -12.60 -8.03
CA ASP A 361 -8.50 -11.54 -7.03
C ASP A 361 -7.14 -10.84 -6.95
N VAL A 362 -7.17 -9.50 -6.91
CA VAL A 362 -5.99 -8.68 -6.60
C VAL A 362 -6.12 -8.20 -5.18
N GLN A 363 -5.21 -8.64 -4.34
CA GLN A 363 -5.10 -8.22 -2.94
C GLN A 363 -3.72 -7.62 -2.70
N GLY A 364 -3.66 -6.55 -1.96
CA GLY A 364 -2.38 -5.93 -1.65
C GLY A 364 -2.52 -4.66 -0.83
N GLU A 365 -1.52 -4.44 0.01
CA GLU A 365 -1.44 -3.28 0.89
C GLU A 365 -0.87 -2.04 0.20
N LYS A 366 -0.42 -2.16 -1.05
CA LYS A 366 0.37 -1.14 -1.72
C LYS A 366 -0.37 -0.67 -2.97
N ALA A 367 -1.30 0.26 -2.76
CA ALA A 367 -2.09 0.86 -3.82
C ALA A 367 -2.04 2.38 -3.73
N VAL A 368 -2.01 3.04 -4.89
CA VAL A 368 -2.05 4.49 -5.03
C VAL A 368 -2.95 4.87 -6.19
N GLU A 369 -3.75 5.91 -6.02
CA GLU A 369 -4.54 6.47 -7.11
C GLU A 369 -3.82 7.65 -7.75
N VAL A 370 -3.86 7.68 -9.07
CA VAL A 370 -3.17 8.66 -9.90
C VAL A 370 -4.15 9.28 -10.89
N ILE A 371 -4.20 10.61 -10.94
CA ILE A 371 -5.10 11.35 -11.81
C ILE A 371 -4.33 11.99 -12.96
N PHE A 372 -4.75 11.66 -14.16
CA PHE A 372 -4.27 12.29 -15.38
C PHE A 372 -5.33 13.22 -15.96
N GLN A 373 -4.90 14.41 -16.39
CA GLN A 373 -5.69 15.32 -17.20
C GLN A 373 -4.94 15.65 -18.49
N GLN A 374 -5.59 15.51 -19.63
CA GLN A 374 -4.97 15.78 -20.93
C GLN A 374 -3.64 15.04 -21.13
N GLY A 375 -3.53 13.81 -20.60
CA GLY A 375 -2.32 12.99 -20.67
C GLY A 375 -1.20 13.40 -19.69
N LYS A 376 -1.40 14.42 -18.86
CA LYS A 376 -0.44 14.85 -17.85
C LYS A 376 -0.89 14.33 -16.48
N LEU A 377 0.07 13.88 -15.69
CA LEU A 377 -0.14 13.56 -14.28
C LEU A 377 -0.37 14.85 -13.50
N VAL A 378 -1.51 14.96 -12.81
CA VAL A 378 -1.91 16.18 -12.09
C VAL A 378 -2.05 15.96 -10.58
N LYS A 379 -2.31 14.72 -10.15
CA LYS A 379 -2.45 14.39 -8.73
C LYS A 379 -2.11 12.92 -8.51
N ALA A 380 -1.51 12.64 -7.38
CA ALA A 380 -1.38 11.31 -6.81
C ALA A 380 -1.85 11.34 -5.36
N VAL A 381 -2.41 10.24 -4.89
CA VAL A 381 -2.79 10.05 -3.48
C VAL A 381 -1.73 9.18 -2.84
N ASP A 382 -1.37 9.49 -1.60
CA ASP A 382 -0.46 8.64 -0.84
C ASP A 382 -1.14 7.34 -0.40
N GLN A 383 -0.31 6.38 0.03
CA GLN A 383 -0.79 5.08 0.51
C GLN A 383 -1.24 5.08 1.99
N PHE A 384 -1.18 6.22 2.70
CA PHE A 384 -1.28 6.25 4.17
C PHE A 384 -2.60 6.81 4.70
N GLY A 385 -3.46 7.35 3.84
CA GLY A 385 -4.73 7.95 4.26
C GLY A 385 -4.56 9.07 5.25
N ILE A 386 -3.67 10.03 4.93
CA ILE A 386 -3.39 11.21 5.74
C ILE A 386 -4.59 12.16 5.69
N GLY A 387 -4.95 12.77 6.83
CA GLY A 387 -5.95 13.85 6.88
C GLY A 387 -5.53 15.04 6.01
N GLN A 388 -6.50 15.73 5.42
CA GLN A 388 -6.24 16.82 4.46
C GLN A 388 -6.66 18.20 4.97
N VAL A 389 -7.08 18.31 6.25
CA VAL A 389 -7.51 19.59 6.83
C VAL A 389 -6.28 20.35 7.34
N MET A 390 -5.90 21.38 6.60
CA MET A 390 -4.86 22.31 7.05
C MET A 390 -5.45 23.35 7.99
N PRO A 391 -4.70 23.78 9.03
CA PRO A 391 -5.10 24.95 9.84
C PRO A 391 -5.34 26.13 8.89
N SER A 392 -6.47 26.83 9.06
CA SER A 392 -6.67 28.10 8.38
C SER A 392 -5.46 28.99 8.73
N SER A 393 -4.78 29.53 7.72
CA SER A 393 -3.74 30.53 7.94
C SER A 393 -4.40 31.74 8.63
N THR A 394 -4.38 31.73 9.95
CA THR A 394 -4.69 32.93 10.71
C THR A 394 -3.60 33.91 10.31
N THR A 395 -3.99 34.90 9.53
CA THR A 395 -3.17 36.09 9.26
C THR A 395 -2.62 36.57 10.59
N LEU A 396 -1.35 36.24 10.88
CA LEU A 396 -0.62 36.94 11.90
C LEU A 396 -0.59 38.38 11.44
N GLY A 397 -1.50 39.18 12.01
CA GLY A 397 -1.51 40.62 11.86
C GLY A 397 -0.11 41.17 12.10
N ARG A 398 0.23 42.10 11.26
CA ARG A 398 1.47 42.87 11.21
C ARG A 398 1.90 43.40 12.57
#